data_bdbc4233796166d48178f342ae03a0a8
#
_entry.id   bdbc4233796166d48178f342ae03a0a8
#
_cell.length_a   1.000
_cell.length_b   1.000
_cell.length_c   1.000
_cell.angle_alpha   90.00
_cell.angle_beta   90.00
_cell.angle_gamma   90.00
#
_symmetry.space_group_name_H-M   'P 1'
#
loop_
_entity.id
_entity.type
_entity.pdbx_description
1 polymer ?
#
loop_
_entity_poly.entity_id
_entity_poly.type
_entity_poly.pdbx_seq_one_letter_code
_entity_poly.pdbx_strand_id
1 'polypeptide(L)'
;LGDVYKRQTLYFAQRPDGGEMQALMEEAERDLKAIRSAAGRITDVRTHEDALALTETGDRLYCYLREHPEKISSANRFLIYYLDTVGRILGQYVNFQDAGLGTSEVREFQRKVRAILPKLKTGFEEQLSQLMASERFDAEADMKVMEGLLNTEGFQWEANQNGSV
;
A
#
# COMPACT_ATOMS: atom_id res chain seq x y z
N LEU A 1 7.26 -14.70 -10.84
CA LEU A 1 6.42 -15.21 -9.74
C LEU A 1 7.07 -16.36 -8.98
N GLY A 2 7.63 -17.35 -9.67
CA GLY A 2 8.30 -18.49 -9.04
C GLY A 2 9.50 -18.11 -8.18
N ASP A 3 10.32 -17.14 -8.62
CA ASP A 3 11.52 -16.70 -7.91
C ASP A 3 11.19 -15.91 -6.65
N VAL A 4 10.14 -15.08 -6.67
CA VAL A 4 9.65 -14.35 -5.50
C VAL A 4 9.11 -15.32 -4.45
N TYR A 5 8.33 -16.30 -4.87
CA TYR A 5 7.79 -17.34 -3.98
C TYR A 5 8.90 -18.16 -3.33
N LYS A 6 9.92 -18.57 -4.10
CA LYS A 6 11.07 -19.32 -3.58
C LYS A 6 11.88 -18.51 -2.57
N ARG A 7 12.15 -17.24 -2.85
CA ARG A 7 12.86 -16.35 -1.93
C ARG A 7 12.11 -16.17 -0.62
N GLN A 8 10.80 -15.98 -0.69
CA GLN A 8 9.94 -15.84 0.48
C GLN A 8 9.96 -17.13 1.33
N THR A 9 9.81 -18.28 0.70
CA THR A 9 9.82 -19.59 1.37
C THR A 9 11.16 -19.83 2.07
N LEU A 10 12.29 -19.57 1.39
CA LEU A 10 13.62 -19.70 1.96
C LEU A 10 13.83 -18.75 3.14
N TYR A 11 13.40 -17.51 3.03
CA TYR A 11 13.50 -16.52 4.09
C TYR A 11 12.77 -16.99 5.35
N PHE A 12 11.53 -17.47 5.20
CA PHE A 12 10.74 -17.95 6.34
C PHE A 12 11.35 -19.22 6.98
N ALA A 13 11.89 -20.12 6.17
CA ALA A 13 12.53 -21.34 6.67
C ALA A 13 13.77 -21.07 7.52
N GLN A 14 14.45 -19.95 7.29
CA GLN A 14 15.68 -19.57 7.99
C GLN A 14 15.46 -18.79 9.29
N ARG A 15 14.21 -18.38 9.57
CA ARG A 15 13.91 -17.53 10.73
C ARG A 15 13.08 -18.27 11.76
N PRO A 16 13.34 -18.04 13.08
CA PRO A 16 12.51 -18.62 14.15
C PRO A 16 11.05 -18.18 14.09
N ASP A 17 10.77 -16.96 13.64
CA ASP A 17 9.43 -16.37 13.50
C ASP A 17 8.83 -16.54 12.09
N GLY A 18 9.48 -17.34 11.24
CA GLY A 18 9.10 -17.50 9.83
C GLY A 18 7.68 -18.03 9.62
N GLY A 19 7.23 -18.95 10.47
CA GLY A 19 5.87 -19.48 10.42
C GLY A 19 4.81 -18.43 10.72
N GLU A 20 5.07 -17.56 11.68
CA GLU A 20 4.18 -16.45 12.03
C GLU A 20 4.12 -15.42 10.91
N MET A 21 5.25 -15.08 10.30
CA MET A 21 5.33 -14.14 9.19
C MET A 21 4.59 -14.69 7.96
N GLN A 22 4.74 -15.97 7.67
CA GLN A 22 4.02 -16.61 6.57
C GLN A 22 2.51 -16.59 6.81
N ALA A 23 2.05 -16.94 8.00
CA ALA A 23 0.64 -16.90 8.37
C ALA A 23 0.08 -15.48 8.25
N LEU A 24 0.85 -14.47 8.64
CA LEU A 24 0.49 -13.07 8.54
C LEU A 24 0.28 -12.63 7.08
N MET A 25 1.16 -13.05 6.19
CA MET A 25 1.07 -12.75 4.76
C MET A 25 -0.11 -13.49 4.10
N GLU A 26 -0.38 -14.72 4.49
CA GLU A 26 -1.55 -15.47 4.02
C GLU A 26 -2.86 -14.81 4.47
N GLU A 27 -2.92 -14.35 5.70
CA GLU A 27 -4.07 -13.61 6.22
C GLU A 27 -4.26 -12.29 5.48
N ALA A 28 -3.19 -11.56 5.22
CA ALA A 28 -3.23 -10.32 4.44
C ALA A 28 -3.77 -10.55 3.03
N GLU A 29 -3.41 -11.65 2.39
CA GLU A 29 -3.95 -12.01 1.08
C GLU A 29 -5.46 -12.25 1.13
N ARG A 30 -5.94 -12.96 2.16
CA ARG A 30 -7.37 -13.16 2.38
C ARG A 30 -8.11 -11.86 2.62
N ASP A 31 -7.54 -10.98 3.44
CA ASP A 31 -8.12 -9.67 3.74
C ASP A 31 -8.22 -8.81 2.47
N LEU A 32 -7.18 -8.80 1.64
CA LEU A 32 -7.18 -8.06 0.37
C LEU A 32 -8.22 -8.59 -0.60
N LYS A 33 -8.43 -9.90 -0.66
CA LYS A 33 -9.49 -10.50 -1.47
C LYS A 33 -10.87 -10.06 -0.98
N ALA A 34 -11.09 -10.03 0.34
CA ALA A 34 -12.33 -9.57 0.94
C ALA A 34 -12.57 -8.08 0.65
N ILE A 35 -11.55 -7.26 0.76
CA ILE A 35 -11.62 -5.81 0.44
C ILE A 35 -11.99 -5.62 -1.04
N ARG A 36 -11.32 -6.33 -1.94
CA ARG A 36 -11.59 -6.24 -3.39
C ARG A 36 -13.01 -6.67 -3.71
N SER A 37 -13.47 -7.77 -3.12
CA SER A 37 -14.84 -8.26 -3.31
C SER A 37 -15.86 -7.24 -2.85
N ALA A 38 -15.70 -6.69 -1.66
CA ALA A 38 -16.61 -5.67 -1.12
C ALA A 38 -16.58 -4.39 -1.98
N ALA A 39 -15.39 -3.91 -2.34
CA ALA A 39 -15.22 -2.73 -3.18
C ALA A 39 -15.95 -2.88 -4.53
N GLY A 40 -15.87 -4.05 -5.15
CA GLY A 40 -16.54 -4.34 -6.42
C GLY A 40 -18.06 -4.31 -6.33
N ARG A 41 -18.62 -4.51 -5.15
CA ARG A 41 -20.08 -4.52 -4.92
C ARG A 41 -20.65 -3.16 -4.54
N ILE A 42 -19.82 -2.16 -4.30
CA ILE A 42 -20.28 -0.81 -3.96
C ILE A 42 -20.89 -0.16 -5.20
N THR A 43 -22.14 0.29 -5.10
CA THR A 43 -22.89 0.85 -6.23
C THR A 43 -22.69 2.36 -6.41
N ASP A 44 -22.41 3.10 -5.34
CA ASP A 44 -22.06 4.52 -5.45
C ASP A 44 -20.75 4.67 -6.20
N VAL A 45 -20.77 5.38 -7.33
CA VAL A 45 -19.63 5.46 -8.25
C VAL A 45 -18.36 5.98 -7.57
N ARG A 46 -18.48 7.08 -6.83
CA ARG A 46 -17.33 7.70 -6.17
C ARG A 46 -16.77 6.80 -5.08
N THR A 47 -17.63 6.23 -4.25
CA THR A 47 -17.23 5.32 -3.18
C THR A 47 -16.58 4.06 -3.75
N HIS A 48 -17.13 3.53 -4.83
CA HIS A 48 -16.57 2.40 -5.56
C HIS A 48 -15.15 2.70 -6.07
N GLU A 49 -14.97 3.85 -6.71
CA GLU A 49 -13.65 4.28 -7.21
C GLU A 49 -12.63 4.45 -6.08
N ASP A 50 -13.03 5.09 -4.98
CA ASP A 50 -12.17 5.29 -3.82
C ASP A 50 -11.79 3.95 -3.17
N ALA A 51 -12.74 3.03 -3.05
CA ALA A 51 -12.49 1.70 -2.50
C ALA A 51 -11.57 0.87 -3.41
N LEU A 52 -11.74 0.95 -4.73
CA LEU A 52 -10.83 0.28 -5.67
C LEU A 52 -9.43 0.88 -5.62
N ALA A 53 -9.31 2.20 -5.54
CA ALA A 53 -8.01 2.86 -5.43
C ALA A 53 -7.27 2.44 -4.14
N LEU A 54 -8.00 2.33 -3.03
CA LEU A 54 -7.45 1.81 -1.78
C LEU A 54 -6.99 0.35 -1.92
N THR A 55 -7.78 -0.48 -2.57
CA THR A 55 -7.46 -1.88 -2.83
C THR A 55 -6.17 -2.00 -3.65
N GLU A 56 -6.03 -1.21 -4.70
CA GLU A 56 -4.81 -1.21 -5.53
C GLU A 56 -3.58 -0.80 -4.73
N THR A 57 -3.69 0.20 -3.88
CA THR A 57 -2.58 0.63 -3.01
C THR A 57 -2.21 -0.46 -2.02
N GLY A 58 -3.21 -1.12 -1.44
CA GLY A 58 -3.01 -2.27 -0.55
C GLY A 58 -2.31 -3.43 -1.27
N ASP A 59 -2.69 -3.73 -2.50
CA ASP A 59 -2.06 -4.76 -3.32
C ASP A 59 -0.58 -4.45 -3.60
N ARG A 60 -0.26 -3.21 -3.94
CA ARG A 60 1.14 -2.79 -4.17
C ARG A 60 1.98 -2.97 -2.92
N LEU A 61 1.43 -2.59 -1.77
CA LEU A 61 2.09 -2.75 -0.48
C LEU A 61 2.32 -4.24 -0.17
N TYR A 62 1.33 -5.07 -0.37
CA TYR A 62 1.43 -6.52 -0.21
C TYR A 62 2.49 -7.12 -1.15
N CYS A 63 2.48 -6.75 -2.43
CA CYS A 63 3.47 -7.23 -3.40
C CYS A 63 4.88 -6.82 -3.02
N TYR A 64 5.07 -5.59 -2.55
CA TYR A 64 6.36 -5.12 -2.06
C TYR A 64 6.86 -5.98 -0.89
N LEU A 65 6.00 -6.24 0.08
CA LEU A 65 6.35 -7.07 1.23
C LEU A 65 6.67 -8.52 0.85
N ARG A 66 5.98 -9.04 -0.15
CA ARG A 66 6.26 -10.38 -0.67
C ARG A 66 7.64 -10.46 -1.32
N GLU A 67 8.06 -9.40 -2.01
CA GLU A 67 9.39 -9.30 -2.61
C GLU A 67 10.47 -8.95 -1.59
N HIS A 68 10.09 -8.32 -0.47
CA HIS A 68 10.98 -7.86 0.58
C HIS A 68 10.53 -8.39 1.95
N PRO A 69 10.63 -9.72 2.18
CA PRO A 69 10.11 -10.30 3.44
C PRO A 69 10.80 -9.77 4.69
N GLU A 70 12.02 -9.23 4.59
CA GLU A 70 12.73 -8.56 5.69
C GLU A 70 12.00 -7.29 6.17
N LYS A 71 11.06 -6.77 5.40
CA LYS A 71 10.26 -5.59 5.76
C LYS A 71 8.92 -5.94 6.42
N ILE A 72 8.55 -7.20 6.48
CA ILE A 72 7.24 -7.63 6.99
C ILE A 72 7.02 -7.17 8.44
N SER A 73 8.03 -7.32 9.30
CA SER A 73 7.92 -6.91 10.70
C SER A 73 7.67 -5.41 10.87
N SER A 74 8.19 -4.59 9.96
CA SER A 74 7.98 -3.14 9.95
C SER A 74 6.56 -2.74 9.52
N ALA A 75 5.86 -3.63 8.83
CA ALA A 75 4.48 -3.42 8.35
C ALA A 75 3.44 -4.18 9.18
N ASN A 76 3.78 -4.57 10.38
CA ASN A 76 2.97 -5.46 11.22
C ASN A 76 1.56 -4.90 11.48
N ARG A 77 1.47 -3.61 11.83
CA ARG A 77 0.19 -2.95 12.09
C ARG A 77 -0.69 -2.90 10.83
N PHE A 78 -0.09 -2.64 9.69
CA PHE A 78 -0.79 -2.67 8.39
C PHE A 78 -1.39 -4.06 8.14
N LEU A 79 -0.59 -5.10 8.33
CA LEU A 79 -0.99 -6.47 8.04
C LEU A 79 -2.01 -7.02 9.04
N ILE A 80 -1.84 -6.75 10.34
CA ILE A 80 -2.70 -7.31 11.38
C ILE A 80 -3.99 -6.50 11.55
N TYR A 81 -3.89 -5.16 11.53
CA TYR A 81 -5.00 -4.30 11.93
C TYR A 81 -5.69 -3.64 10.75
N TYR A 82 -4.95 -2.94 9.89
CA TYR A 82 -5.57 -2.10 8.87
C TYR A 82 -6.31 -2.91 7.81
N LEU A 83 -5.71 -3.96 7.28
CA LEU A 83 -6.35 -4.76 6.23
C LEU A 83 -7.61 -5.47 6.73
N ASP A 84 -7.55 -6.11 7.89
CA ASP A 84 -8.70 -6.76 8.49
C ASP A 84 -9.82 -5.76 8.78
N THR A 85 -9.48 -4.62 9.37
CA THR A 85 -10.45 -3.60 9.75
C THR A 85 -11.13 -2.98 8.52
N VAL A 86 -10.36 -2.67 7.47
CA VAL A 86 -10.92 -2.15 6.22
C VAL A 86 -11.87 -3.17 5.59
N GLY A 87 -11.50 -4.44 5.58
CA GLY A 87 -12.36 -5.51 5.07
C GLY A 87 -13.69 -5.58 5.81
N ARG A 88 -13.66 -5.47 7.13
CA ARG A 88 -14.89 -5.47 7.95
C ARG A 88 -15.75 -4.23 7.70
N ILE A 89 -15.14 -3.06 7.61
CA ILE A 89 -15.86 -1.79 7.36
C ILE A 89 -16.54 -1.83 5.99
N LEU A 90 -15.83 -2.21 4.94
CA LEU A 90 -16.39 -2.29 3.59
C LEU A 90 -17.42 -3.40 3.47
N GLY A 91 -17.23 -4.51 4.16
CA GLY A 91 -18.21 -5.58 4.24
C GLY A 91 -19.53 -5.10 4.87
N GLN A 92 -19.47 -4.35 5.96
CA GLN A 92 -20.65 -3.76 6.58
C GLN A 92 -21.32 -2.72 5.69
N TYR A 93 -20.54 -1.90 5.00
CA TYR A 93 -21.08 -0.94 4.03
C TYR A 93 -21.93 -1.65 2.97
N VAL A 94 -21.40 -2.71 2.39
CA VAL A 94 -22.12 -3.50 1.37
C VAL A 94 -23.33 -4.21 1.97
N ASN A 95 -23.24 -4.73 3.19
CA ASN A 95 -24.38 -5.36 3.85
C ASN A 95 -25.55 -4.39 4.03
N PHE A 96 -25.29 -3.17 4.48
CA PHE A 96 -26.33 -2.13 4.61
C PHE A 96 -26.88 -1.69 3.27
N GLN A 97 -26.02 -1.57 2.26
CA GLN A 97 -26.44 -1.27 0.90
C GLN A 97 -27.40 -2.34 0.36
N ASP A 98 -27.03 -3.61 0.49
CA ASP A 98 -27.80 -4.75 -0.02
C ASP A 98 -29.14 -4.90 0.74
N ALA A 99 -29.15 -4.58 2.02
CA ALA A 99 -30.37 -4.58 2.82
C ALA A 99 -31.32 -3.43 2.50
N GLY A 100 -30.87 -2.46 1.68
CA GLY A 100 -31.69 -1.31 1.28
C GLY A 100 -32.04 -0.38 2.44
N LEU A 101 -31.23 -0.36 3.50
CA LEU A 101 -31.50 0.43 4.69
C LEU A 101 -31.20 1.91 4.44
N GLY A 102 -32.22 2.76 4.62
CA GLY A 102 -32.10 4.21 4.45
C GLY A 102 -32.28 5.00 5.75
N THR A 103 -32.02 4.39 6.90
CA THR A 103 -32.11 5.08 8.19
C THR A 103 -31.02 6.15 8.30
N SER A 104 -31.25 7.11 9.21
CA SER A 104 -30.26 8.17 9.46
C SER A 104 -28.95 7.63 9.98
N GLU A 105 -28.99 6.59 10.80
CA GLU A 105 -27.82 5.91 11.36
C GLU A 105 -26.97 5.24 10.26
N VAL A 106 -27.62 4.55 9.33
CA VAL A 106 -26.93 3.91 8.20
C VAL A 106 -26.33 4.95 7.26
N ARG A 107 -27.08 6.01 6.94
CA ARG A 107 -26.55 7.11 6.11
C ARG A 107 -25.34 7.77 6.74
N GLU A 108 -25.36 7.98 8.05
CA GLU A 108 -24.22 8.55 8.79
C GLU A 108 -23.02 7.59 8.76
N PHE A 109 -23.24 6.31 8.95
CA PHE A 109 -22.18 5.29 8.81
C PHE A 109 -21.55 5.33 7.40
N GLN A 110 -22.40 5.34 6.36
CA GLN A 110 -21.94 5.41 4.98
C GLN A 110 -21.14 6.70 4.71
N ARG A 111 -21.58 7.82 5.27
CA ARG A 111 -20.86 9.10 5.16
C ARG A 111 -19.46 9.00 5.79
N LYS A 112 -19.36 8.39 6.95
CA LYS A 112 -18.07 8.17 7.65
C LYS A 112 -17.14 7.29 6.84
N VAL A 113 -17.65 6.23 6.23
CA VAL A 113 -16.85 5.36 5.35
C VAL A 113 -16.33 6.15 4.16
N ARG A 114 -17.18 6.91 3.48
CA ARG A 114 -16.76 7.74 2.35
C ARG A 114 -15.67 8.75 2.75
N ALA A 115 -15.77 9.30 3.95
CA ALA A 115 -14.79 10.27 4.45
C ALA A 115 -13.43 9.64 4.78
N ILE A 116 -13.42 8.39 5.28
CA ILE A 116 -12.17 7.75 5.71
C ILE A 116 -11.39 7.11 4.55
N LEU A 117 -12.05 6.70 3.46
CA LEU A 117 -11.41 6.00 2.35
C LEU A 117 -10.21 6.74 1.75
N PRO A 118 -10.32 8.04 1.42
CA PRO A 118 -9.16 8.78 0.90
C PRO A 118 -8.01 8.90 1.91
N LYS A 119 -8.34 9.01 3.20
CA LYS A 119 -7.35 9.08 4.28
C LYS A 119 -6.61 7.75 4.43
N LEU A 120 -7.32 6.63 4.32
CA LEU A 120 -6.72 5.29 4.34
C LEU A 120 -5.78 5.09 3.16
N LYS A 121 -6.17 5.53 1.97
CA LYS A 121 -5.32 5.46 0.79
C LYS A 121 -4.01 6.22 1.01
N THR A 122 -4.09 7.44 1.50
CA THR A 122 -2.90 8.25 1.83
C THR A 122 -2.04 7.53 2.87
N GLY A 123 -2.65 6.98 3.91
CA GLY A 123 -1.93 6.23 4.94
C GLY A 123 -1.22 4.99 4.37
N PHE A 124 -1.84 4.27 3.46
CA PHE A 124 -1.22 3.11 2.81
C PHE A 124 -0.06 3.53 1.90
N GLU A 125 -0.21 4.62 1.17
CA GLU A 125 0.88 5.18 0.34
C GLU A 125 2.07 5.61 1.20
N GLU A 126 1.81 6.27 2.32
CA GLU A 126 2.86 6.67 3.27
C GLU A 126 3.57 5.45 3.88
N GLN A 127 2.82 4.40 4.22
CA GLN A 127 3.39 3.16 4.71
C GLN A 127 4.36 2.55 3.69
N LEU A 128 3.95 2.48 2.43
CA LEU A 128 4.81 1.98 1.35
C LEU A 128 6.04 2.87 1.17
N SER A 129 5.85 4.17 1.18
CA SER A 129 6.96 5.14 1.07
C SER A 129 7.98 4.97 2.20
N GLN A 130 7.53 4.74 3.43
CA GLN A 130 8.41 4.48 4.56
C GLN A 130 9.17 3.17 4.42
N LEU A 131 8.51 2.11 3.94
CA LEU A 131 9.16 0.82 3.70
C LEU A 131 10.25 0.92 2.63
N MET A 132 10.07 1.80 1.65
CA MET A 132 11.01 2.05 0.56
C MET A 132 12.02 3.17 0.86
N ALA A 133 12.08 3.67 2.08
CA ALA A 133 12.91 4.82 2.41
C ALA A 133 14.41 4.56 2.17
N SER A 134 14.89 3.36 2.46
CA SER A 134 16.31 3.01 2.24
C SER A 134 16.66 3.08 0.75
N GLU A 135 15.83 2.53 -0.13
CA GLU A 135 16.05 2.57 -1.58
C GLU A 135 16.04 4.02 -2.09
N ARG A 136 15.14 4.85 -1.57
CA ARG A 136 15.06 6.27 -1.93
C ARG A 136 16.32 7.02 -1.49
N PHE A 137 16.79 6.82 -0.26
CA PHE A 137 17.99 7.46 0.25
C PHE A 137 19.24 7.05 -0.52
N ASP A 138 19.34 5.77 -0.87
CA ASP A 138 20.46 5.27 -1.69
C ASP A 138 20.47 5.93 -3.07
N ALA A 139 19.31 6.00 -3.72
CA ALA A 139 19.17 6.65 -5.02
C ALA A 139 19.50 8.16 -4.96
N GLU A 140 19.06 8.84 -3.90
CA GLU A 140 19.37 10.25 -3.69
C GLU A 140 20.88 10.48 -3.49
N ALA A 141 21.55 9.58 -2.75
CA ALA A 141 22.99 9.63 -2.59
C ALA A 141 23.73 9.42 -3.92
N ASP A 142 23.27 8.47 -4.73
CA ASP A 142 23.83 8.24 -6.06
C ASP A 142 23.66 9.46 -6.97
N MET A 143 22.49 10.10 -6.92
CA MET A 143 22.25 11.34 -7.69
C MET A 143 23.21 12.46 -7.30
N LYS A 144 23.50 12.62 -6.01
CA LYS A 144 24.49 13.59 -5.53
C LYS A 144 25.90 13.32 -6.06
N VAL A 145 26.30 12.04 -6.07
CA VAL A 145 27.61 11.64 -6.62
C VAL A 145 27.67 11.96 -8.11
N MET A 146 26.64 11.61 -8.87
CA MET A 146 26.57 11.91 -10.31
C MET A 146 26.63 13.41 -10.59
N GLU A 147 25.89 14.20 -9.83
CA GLU A 147 25.89 15.66 -9.94
C GLU A 147 27.28 16.24 -9.68
N GLY A 148 27.98 15.76 -8.66
CA GLY A 148 29.36 16.14 -8.37
C GLY A 148 30.33 15.77 -9.49
N LEU A 149 30.19 14.58 -10.07
CA LEU A 149 31.01 14.12 -11.21
C LEU A 149 30.76 14.97 -12.47
N LEU A 150 29.50 15.27 -12.77
CA LEU A 150 29.14 16.12 -13.90
C LEU A 150 29.74 17.51 -13.75
N ASN A 151 29.72 18.09 -12.58
CA ASN A 151 30.35 19.40 -12.33
C ASN A 151 31.87 19.35 -12.47
N THR A 152 32.51 18.29 -11.99
CA THR A 152 33.97 18.10 -12.07
C THR A 152 34.43 17.88 -13.52
N GLU A 153 33.64 17.21 -14.35
CA GLU A 153 33.93 16.95 -15.75
C GLU A 153 33.62 18.15 -16.68
N GLY A 154 33.20 19.27 -16.12
CA GLY A 154 32.94 20.49 -16.85
C GLY A 154 31.59 20.58 -17.57
N PHE A 155 30.65 19.73 -17.23
CA PHE A 155 29.28 19.85 -17.70
C PHE A 155 28.57 20.97 -16.93
N GLN A 156 28.48 22.15 -17.52
CA GLN A 156 27.87 23.32 -16.90
C GLN A 156 26.40 23.43 -17.29
N TRP A 157 25.60 22.56 -16.73
CA TRP A 157 24.15 22.53 -16.94
C TRP A 157 23.47 23.85 -16.66
N GLU A 158 23.79 24.44 -15.49
CA GLU A 158 23.10 25.64 -14.98
C GLU A 158 23.47 26.88 -15.76
N ALA A 159 24.72 26.93 -16.24
CA ALA A 159 25.16 28.02 -17.09
C ALA A 159 24.48 28.02 -18.46
N ASN A 160 24.14 26.83 -19.00
CA ASN A 160 23.44 26.71 -20.27
C ASN A 160 21.95 27.03 -20.18
N GLN A 161 21.34 26.95 -19.02
CA GLN A 161 19.94 27.36 -18.82
C GLN A 161 19.79 28.87 -18.70
N ASN A 162 20.81 29.54 -18.19
CA ASN A 162 20.83 31.01 -18.07
C ASN A 162 21.45 31.72 -19.26
N GLY A 163 22.02 31.00 -20.22
CA GLY A 163 22.72 31.55 -21.38
C GLY A 163 21.85 31.75 -22.62
N SER A 164 20.57 31.45 -22.56
CA SER A 164 19.64 31.70 -23.66
C SER A 164 18.78 32.95 -23.40
N VAL A 165 19.45 34.05 -23.37
CA VAL A 165 18.80 35.36 -23.47
C VAL A 165 19.30 36.06 -24.74
#